data_af4c43b1e504bdca555aba237f944951
#
_entry.id   af4c43b1e504bdca555aba237f944951
#
_cell.length_a   1.000
_cell.length_b   1.000
_cell.length_c   1.000
_cell.angle_alpha   90.00
_cell.angle_beta   90.00
_cell.angle_gamma   90.00
#
_symmetry.space_group_name_H-M   'P 1'
#
loop_
_entity.id
_entity.type
_entity.pdbx_description
1 polymer ?
#
loop_
_entity_poly.entity_id
_entity_poly.type
_entity_poly.pdbx_seq_one_letter_code
_entity_poly.pdbx_strand_id
1 'polypeptide(L)'
;MYKKDSIDGRQKRGIYILPNLFTSASLFCGFYAVVASFQGRFLSAAIAILISFIFDGMDGRVARLTGTTSKFGVEYDSLADLVAFGVAPAILAFTWGLSGFGRLGWLAAFLYVATTALRLARFNVLSHSGVSSKSYFLGLPCPAAAAMVATTVLMAQHLGIVGPVRHFSVLIMIYVLSFLMVSSVRYPSFKDSKWLQRRPFTSMVGFILAFMILAIQPKVTLFWVSAIYVATGPVLLTIRLFSPIKSKVSTTTRSPKAVVSNREDQKDEH
;
A
#
# COMPACT_ATOMS: atom_id res chain seq x y z
N MET A 1 -24.99 -45.12 -2.15
CA MET A 1 -24.80 -43.91 -1.36
C MET A 1 -23.43 -43.31 -1.68
N TYR A 2 -23.19 -42.95 -2.97
CA TYR A 2 -21.89 -42.55 -3.45
C TYR A 2 -22.08 -41.55 -4.61
N LYS A 3 -22.45 -40.27 -4.36
CA LYS A 3 -22.50 -39.25 -5.41
C LYS A 3 -22.63 -37.79 -4.90
N LYS A 4 -22.16 -37.48 -3.66
CA LYS A 4 -22.31 -36.12 -3.13
C LYS A 4 -20.97 -35.33 -3.03
N ASP A 5 -19.82 -36.02 -3.12
CA ASP A 5 -18.50 -35.39 -2.91
C ASP A 5 -17.89 -34.74 -4.15
N SER A 6 -18.39 -35.07 -5.36
CA SER A 6 -17.83 -34.58 -6.61
C SER A 6 -18.30 -33.16 -7.02
N ILE A 7 -19.47 -32.73 -6.52
CA ILE A 7 -20.03 -31.41 -6.87
C ILE A 7 -19.38 -30.29 -6.02
N ASP A 8 -19.11 -30.57 -4.75
CA ASP A 8 -18.53 -29.63 -3.80
C ASP A 8 -17.06 -29.32 -4.15
N GLY A 9 -16.31 -30.27 -4.68
CA GLY A 9 -14.92 -30.07 -5.12
C GLY A 9 -14.77 -29.21 -6.39
N ARG A 10 -15.76 -29.24 -7.30
CA ARG A 10 -15.76 -28.41 -8.52
C ARG A 10 -16.15 -26.95 -8.24
N GLN A 11 -17.13 -26.74 -7.35
CA GLN A 11 -17.51 -25.39 -6.95
C GLN A 11 -16.35 -24.67 -6.22
N LYS A 12 -15.63 -25.35 -5.33
CA LYS A 12 -14.46 -24.77 -4.65
C LYS A 12 -13.34 -24.43 -5.61
N ARG A 13 -13.06 -25.25 -6.63
CA ARG A 13 -12.03 -24.94 -7.65
C ARG A 13 -12.35 -23.69 -8.49
N GLY A 14 -13.60 -23.48 -8.89
CA GLY A 14 -14.02 -22.29 -9.66
C GLY A 14 -13.88 -20.99 -8.87
N ILE A 15 -14.08 -21.02 -7.56
CA ILE A 15 -14.04 -19.85 -6.68
C ILE A 15 -12.59 -19.35 -6.47
N TYR A 16 -11.56 -20.23 -6.52
CA TYR A 16 -10.14 -19.84 -6.44
C TYR A 16 -9.63 -19.11 -7.69
N ILE A 17 -10.30 -19.26 -8.83
CA ILE A 17 -9.89 -18.63 -10.10
C ILE A 17 -10.19 -17.14 -10.09
N LEU A 18 -11.28 -16.72 -9.42
CA LEU A 18 -11.77 -15.36 -9.49
C LEU A 18 -10.79 -14.31 -8.92
N PRO A 19 -10.18 -14.45 -7.72
CA PRO A 19 -9.15 -13.53 -7.24
C PRO A 19 -7.95 -13.46 -8.19
N ASN A 20 -7.45 -14.62 -8.63
CA ASN A 20 -6.29 -14.67 -9.52
C ASN A 20 -6.55 -14.01 -10.88
N LEU A 21 -7.82 -13.94 -11.33
CA LEU A 21 -8.18 -13.21 -12.54
C LEU A 21 -8.02 -11.70 -12.36
N PHE A 22 -8.40 -11.15 -11.21
CA PHE A 22 -8.18 -9.74 -10.90
C PHE A 22 -6.68 -9.41 -10.77
N THR A 23 -5.91 -10.27 -10.12
CA THR A 23 -4.45 -10.15 -10.05
C THR A 23 -3.83 -10.18 -11.46
N SER A 24 -4.30 -11.09 -12.34
CA SER A 24 -3.85 -11.15 -13.73
C SER A 24 -4.26 -9.90 -14.52
N ALA A 25 -5.43 -9.32 -14.25
CA ALA A 25 -5.86 -8.06 -14.87
C ALA A 25 -5.00 -6.88 -14.40
N SER A 26 -4.64 -6.83 -13.12
CA SER A 26 -3.68 -5.86 -12.58
C SER A 26 -2.32 -6.00 -13.27
N LEU A 27 -1.78 -7.21 -13.37
CA LEU A 27 -0.54 -7.51 -14.08
C LEU A 27 -0.60 -7.09 -15.55
N PHE A 28 -1.71 -7.37 -16.24
CA PHE A 28 -1.92 -6.96 -17.64
C PHE A 28 -1.88 -5.44 -17.78
N CYS A 29 -2.56 -4.70 -16.90
CA CYS A 29 -2.54 -3.24 -16.91
C CYS A 29 -1.12 -2.69 -16.66
N GLY A 30 -0.37 -3.29 -15.72
CA GLY A 30 1.03 -2.96 -15.47
C GLY A 30 1.92 -3.20 -16.70
N PHE A 31 1.78 -4.35 -17.33
CA PHE A 31 2.50 -4.67 -18.57
C PHE A 31 2.14 -3.71 -19.71
N TYR A 32 0.84 -3.45 -19.91
CA TYR A 32 0.38 -2.46 -20.90
C TYR A 32 0.99 -1.07 -20.64
N ALA A 33 1.10 -0.65 -19.37
CA ALA A 33 1.70 0.62 -19.00
C ALA A 33 3.18 0.69 -19.41
N VAL A 34 3.94 -0.41 -19.28
CA VAL A 34 5.32 -0.51 -19.76
C VAL A 34 5.37 -0.33 -21.28
N VAL A 35 4.55 -1.07 -22.04
CA VAL A 35 4.49 -0.97 -23.50
C VAL A 35 4.10 0.44 -23.96
N ALA A 36 3.08 1.02 -23.33
CA ALA A 36 2.62 2.38 -23.63
C ALA A 36 3.70 3.45 -23.33
N SER A 37 4.48 3.24 -22.26
CA SER A 37 5.62 4.13 -21.90
C SER A 37 6.71 4.13 -22.97
N PHE A 38 7.08 2.97 -23.50
CA PHE A 38 8.05 2.87 -24.60
C PHE A 38 7.52 3.47 -25.91
N GLN A 39 6.20 3.46 -26.10
CA GLN A 39 5.56 4.08 -27.29
C GLN A 39 5.37 5.61 -27.12
N GLY A 40 5.82 6.20 -26.02
CA GLY A 40 5.61 7.62 -25.71
C GLY A 40 4.17 7.98 -25.35
N ARG A 41 3.28 6.99 -25.16
CA ARG A 41 1.88 7.19 -24.76
C ARG A 41 1.76 7.31 -23.23
N PHE A 42 2.38 8.34 -22.66
CA PHE A 42 2.51 8.53 -21.22
C PHE A 42 1.17 8.66 -20.49
N LEU A 43 0.17 9.29 -21.11
CA LEU A 43 -1.18 9.37 -20.55
C LEU A 43 -1.80 7.98 -20.38
N SER A 44 -1.75 7.17 -21.42
CA SER A 44 -2.31 5.81 -21.39
C SER A 44 -1.59 4.94 -20.37
N ALA A 45 -0.26 5.08 -20.26
CA ALA A 45 0.54 4.37 -19.27
C ALA A 45 0.14 4.76 -17.83
N ALA A 46 0.01 6.07 -17.56
CA ALA A 46 -0.40 6.56 -16.25
C ALA A 46 -1.81 6.07 -15.86
N ILE A 47 -2.77 6.12 -16.80
CA ILE A 47 -4.13 5.62 -16.59
C ILE A 47 -4.11 4.11 -16.32
N ALA A 48 -3.32 3.34 -17.06
CA ALA A 48 -3.23 1.90 -16.87
C ALA A 48 -2.68 1.52 -15.48
N ILE A 49 -1.70 2.26 -14.94
CA ILE A 49 -1.21 2.10 -13.56
C ILE A 49 -2.33 2.36 -12.55
N LEU A 50 -3.15 3.38 -12.75
CA LEU A 50 -4.26 3.69 -11.85
C LEU A 50 -5.39 2.64 -11.94
N ILE A 51 -5.65 2.07 -13.12
CA ILE A 51 -6.59 0.96 -13.30
C ILE A 51 -6.06 -0.30 -12.62
N SER A 52 -4.76 -0.58 -12.74
CA SER A 52 -4.10 -1.68 -12.03
C SER A 52 -4.34 -1.61 -10.52
N PHE A 53 -4.22 -0.42 -9.92
CA PHE A 53 -4.51 -0.19 -8.51
C PHE A 53 -5.95 -0.57 -8.12
N ILE A 54 -6.93 -0.37 -9.00
CA ILE A 54 -8.32 -0.77 -8.75
C ILE A 54 -8.44 -2.30 -8.75
N PHE A 55 -7.85 -2.99 -9.72
CA PHE A 55 -7.89 -4.45 -9.80
C PHE A 55 -7.19 -5.11 -8.61
N ASP A 56 -6.02 -4.61 -8.20
CA ASP A 56 -5.31 -5.03 -6.99
C ASP A 56 -6.17 -4.88 -5.72
N GLY A 57 -6.85 -3.75 -5.57
CA GLY A 57 -7.76 -3.56 -4.43
C GLY A 57 -8.98 -4.49 -4.44
N MET A 58 -9.39 -4.99 -5.62
CA MET A 58 -10.52 -5.90 -5.78
C MET A 58 -10.14 -7.35 -5.48
N ASP A 59 -8.97 -7.85 -5.91
CA ASP A 59 -8.58 -9.26 -5.72
C ASP A 59 -8.47 -9.62 -4.24
N GLY A 60 -7.82 -8.80 -3.44
CA GLY A 60 -7.72 -9.01 -1.99
C GLY A 60 -9.07 -8.91 -1.26
N ARG A 61 -10.04 -8.12 -1.77
CA ARG A 61 -11.41 -8.09 -1.23
C ARG A 61 -12.19 -9.33 -1.61
N VAL A 62 -12.13 -9.72 -2.88
CA VAL A 62 -12.81 -10.92 -3.40
C VAL A 62 -12.27 -12.17 -2.70
N ALA A 63 -10.96 -12.34 -2.57
CA ALA A 63 -10.35 -13.47 -1.88
C ALA A 63 -10.84 -13.60 -0.42
N ARG A 64 -10.98 -12.48 0.30
CA ARG A 64 -11.51 -12.47 1.68
C ARG A 64 -13.00 -12.78 1.75
N LEU A 65 -13.81 -12.24 0.85
CA LEU A 65 -15.26 -12.47 0.81
C LEU A 65 -15.60 -13.89 0.43
N THR A 66 -14.81 -14.50 -0.45
CA THR A 66 -15.02 -15.87 -0.92
C THR A 66 -14.32 -16.92 -0.05
N GLY A 67 -13.51 -16.51 0.93
CA GLY A 67 -12.73 -17.42 1.77
C GLY A 67 -11.68 -18.24 1.00
N THR A 68 -11.22 -17.74 -0.16
CA THR A 68 -10.36 -18.48 -1.10
C THR A 68 -8.91 -17.98 -1.09
N THR A 69 -8.43 -17.51 0.04
CA THR A 69 -7.02 -17.14 0.19
C THR A 69 -6.13 -18.39 0.06
N SER A 70 -5.18 -18.38 -0.88
CA SER A 70 -4.20 -19.45 -1.07
C SER A 70 -2.77 -18.91 -0.96
N LYS A 71 -1.82 -19.76 -0.55
CA LYS A 71 -0.40 -19.41 -0.54
C LYS A 71 0.08 -18.99 -1.94
N PHE A 72 -0.33 -19.73 -2.97
CA PHE A 72 -0.02 -19.39 -4.36
C PHE A 72 -0.56 -18.00 -4.74
N GLY A 73 -1.81 -17.68 -4.37
CA GLY A 73 -2.41 -16.37 -4.68
C GLY A 73 -1.65 -15.20 -4.06
N VAL A 74 -1.17 -15.34 -2.82
CA VAL A 74 -0.37 -14.31 -2.13
C VAL A 74 0.98 -14.07 -2.82
N GLU A 75 1.67 -15.14 -3.23
CA GLU A 75 2.95 -14.99 -3.96
C GLU A 75 2.74 -14.44 -5.37
N TYR A 76 1.69 -14.90 -6.07
CA TYR A 76 1.34 -14.40 -7.40
C TYR A 76 0.97 -12.91 -7.38
N ASP A 77 0.20 -12.49 -6.39
CA ASP A 77 -0.16 -11.10 -6.13
C ASP A 77 1.09 -10.22 -5.94
N SER A 78 2.04 -10.66 -5.11
CA SER A 78 3.30 -9.94 -4.91
C SER A 78 4.14 -9.79 -6.18
N LEU A 79 4.12 -10.79 -7.07
CA LEU A 79 4.81 -10.70 -8.36
C LEU A 79 4.09 -9.75 -9.32
N ALA A 80 2.75 -9.79 -9.35
CA ALA A 80 1.93 -8.86 -10.12
C ALA A 80 2.12 -7.42 -9.65
N ASP A 81 2.14 -7.20 -8.33
CA ASP A 81 2.41 -5.91 -7.69
C ASP A 81 3.77 -5.35 -8.06
N LEU A 82 4.82 -6.19 -8.08
CA LEU A 82 6.15 -5.77 -8.49
C LEU A 82 6.15 -5.23 -9.92
N VAL A 83 5.43 -5.86 -10.84
CA VAL A 83 5.32 -5.38 -12.23
C VAL A 83 4.47 -4.12 -12.29
N ALA A 84 3.29 -4.12 -11.68
CA ALA A 84 2.30 -3.05 -11.81
C ALA A 84 2.69 -1.77 -11.05
N PHE A 85 3.28 -1.91 -9.85
CA PHE A 85 3.61 -0.77 -8.96
C PHE A 85 5.11 -0.55 -8.77
N GLY A 86 5.95 -1.46 -9.26
CA GLY A 86 7.41 -1.30 -9.28
C GLY A 86 7.92 -0.96 -10.69
N VAL A 87 7.84 -1.93 -11.61
CA VAL A 87 8.44 -1.82 -12.94
C VAL A 87 7.73 -0.78 -13.80
N ALA A 88 6.40 -0.83 -13.90
CA ALA A 88 5.63 0.05 -14.77
C ALA A 88 5.81 1.54 -14.41
N PRO A 89 5.68 1.99 -13.13
CA PRO A 89 5.94 3.38 -12.77
C PRO A 89 7.39 3.79 -12.96
N ALA A 90 8.37 2.90 -12.71
CA ALA A 90 9.77 3.16 -12.91
C ALA A 90 10.11 3.42 -14.40
N ILE A 91 9.57 2.59 -15.30
CA ILE A 91 9.72 2.75 -16.75
C ILE A 91 9.00 4.01 -17.24
N LEU A 92 7.78 4.27 -16.75
CA LEU A 92 7.05 5.51 -17.05
C LEU A 92 7.86 6.73 -16.64
N ALA A 93 8.38 6.78 -15.40
CA ALA A 93 9.21 7.89 -14.93
C ALA A 93 10.50 8.01 -15.75
N PHE A 94 11.14 6.89 -16.10
CA PHE A 94 12.37 6.88 -16.88
C PHE A 94 12.15 7.44 -18.28
N THR A 95 11.19 6.91 -19.02
CA THR A 95 10.93 7.33 -20.41
C THR A 95 10.38 8.75 -20.50
N TRP A 96 9.56 9.16 -19.52
CA TRP A 96 8.95 10.47 -19.49
C TRP A 96 9.87 11.58 -18.96
N GLY A 97 10.68 11.30 -17.91
CA GLY A 97 11.34 12.41 -17.20
C GLY A 97 12.79 12.18 -16.78
N LEU A 98 13.28 10.91 -16.77
CA LEU A 98 14.62 10.62 -16.21
C LEU A 98 15.66 10.29 -17.28
N SER A 99 15.29 9.96 -18.51
CA SER A 99 16.21 9.56 -19.59
C SER A 99 17.27 10.62 -19.87
N GLY A 100 16.93 11.91 -19.75
CA GLY A 100 17.85 13.02 -19.94
C GLY A 100 18.93 13.20 -18.86
N PHE A 101 18.87 12.46 -17.74
CA PHE A 101 19.86 12.51 -16.65
C PHE A 101 20.94 11.40 -16.75
N GLY A 102 20.99 10.64 -17.85
CA GLY A 102 21.98 9.61 -18.07
C GLY A 102 22.02 8.57 -16.93
N ARG A 103 23.22 8.39 -16.33
CA ARG A 103 23.41 7.38 -15.26
C ARG A 103 22.51 7.59 -14.03
N LEU A 104 22.27 8.83 -13.62
CA LEU A 104 21.44 9.12 -12.46
C LEU A 104 19.97 8.77 -12.71
N GLY A 105 19.48 8.92 -13.94
CA GLY A 105 18.11 8.60 -14.30
C GLY A 105 17.78 7.12 -14.22
N TRP A 106 18.61 6.25 -14.84
CA TRP A 106 18.34 4.82 -14.78
C TRP A 106 18.62 4.22 -13.40
N LEU A 107 19.59 4.77 -12.64
CA LEU A 107 19.82 4.38 -11.25
C LEU A 107 18.64 4.71 -10.36
N ALA A 108 18.00 5.88 -10.55
CA ALA A 108 16.79 6.24 -9.83
C ALA A 108 15.63 5.26 -10.15
N ALA A 109 15.42 4.93 -11.43
CA ALA A 109 14.42 3.96 -11.85
C ALA A 109 14.69 2.56 -11.26
N PHE A 110 15.95 2.09 -11.31
CA PHE A 110 16.35 0.83 -10.71
C PHE A 110 16.13 0.82 -9.19
N LEU A 111 16.53 1.89 -8.49
CA LEU A 111 16.34 2.02 -7.05
C LEU A 111 14.85 1.92 -6.67
N TYR A 112 13.97 2.54 -7.46
CA TYR A 112 12.53 2.46 -7.23
C TYR A 112 12.02 1.02 -7.35
N VAL A 113 12.43 0.26 -8.37
CA VAL A 113 12.07 -1.16 -8.53
C VAL A 113 12.64 -2.00 -7.38
N ALA A 114 13.91 -1.81 -7.04
CA ALA A 114 14.57 -2.56 -5.98
C ALA A 114 13.91 -2.33 -4.61
N THR A 115 13.59 -1.08 -4.29
CA THR A 115 12.91 -0.75 -3.02
C THR A 115 11.48 -1.26 -2.97
N THR A 116 10.78 -1.31 -4.11
CA THR A 116 9.47 -1.95 -4.23
C THR A 116 9.58 -3.45 -3.94
N ALA A 117 10.53 -4.15 -4.56
CA ALA A 117 10.77 -5.59 -4.34
C ALA A 117 11.11 -5.89 -2.87
N LEU A 118 12.03 -5.13 -2.28
CA LEU A 118 12.40 -5.28 -0.86
C LEU A 118 11.22 -5.08 0.07
N ARG A 119 10.37 -4.09 -0.24
CA ARG A 119 9.17 -3.81 0.55
C ARG A 119 8.16 -4.95 0.48
N LEU A 120 7.87 -5.50 -0.71
CA LEU A 120 6.96 -6.63 -0.91
C LEU A 120 7.50 -7.88 -0.18
N ALA A 121 8.79 -8.18 -0.33
CA ALA A 121 9.44 -9.29 0.37
C ALA A 121 9.33 -9.13 1.91
N ARG A 122 9.61 -7.93 2.44
CA ARG A 122 9.44 -7.64 3.87
C ARG A 122 8.00 -7.83 4.33
N PHE A 123 7.02 -7.39 3.54
CA PHE A 123 5.61 -7.53 3.87
C PHE A 123 5.19 -9.01 3.93
N ASN A 124 5.64 -9.83 2.97
CA ASN A 124 5.35 -11.26 2.95
C ASN A 124 5.92 -11.99 4.17
N VAL A 125 7.18 -11.72 4.52
CA VAL A 125 7.82 -12.31 5.72
C VAL A 125 7.04 -11.94 6.99
N LEU A 126 6.65 -10.67 7.17
CA LEU A 126 5.89 -10.22 8.34
C LEU A 126 4.47 -10.80 8.38
N SER A 127 3.84 -11.00 7.23
CA SER A 127 2.51 -11.59 7.14
C SER A 127 2.51 -13.06 7.54
N HIS A 128 3.55 -13.81 7.20
CA HIS A 128 3.70 -15.22 7.58
C HIS A 128 4.04 -15.40 9.07
N SER A 129 4.73 -14.44 9.70
CA SER A 129 5.12 -14.52 11.12
C SER A 129 4.01 -14.12 12.10
N GLY A 130 2.82 -13.76 11.64
CA GLY A 130 1.68 -13.40 12.50
C GLY A 130 1.84 -12.08 13.28
N VAL A 131 2.95 -11.35 13.10
CA VAL A 131 3.30 -10.11 13.84
C VAL A 131 2.73 -8.86 13.16
N SER A 132 1.80 -8.97 12.23
CA SER A 132 1.25 -7.80 11.56
C SER A 132 0.39 -6.96 12.52
N SER A 133 0.88 -5.78 12.92
CA SER A 133 0.08 -4.80 13.65
C SER A 133 -1.03 -4.26 12.73
N LYS A 134 -2.29 -4.44 13.14
CA LYS A 134 -3.49 -4.07 12.35
C LYS A 134 -3.62 -2.57 12.05
N SER A 135 -2.88 -1.69 12.74
CA SER A 135 -3.14 -0.24 12.70
C SER A 135 -2.19 0.61 11.85
N TYR A 136 -1.03 0.13 11.45
CA TYR A 136 -0.04 0.96 10.72
C TYR A 136 0.71 0.14 9.67
N PHE A 137 0.94 0.77 8.51
CA PHE A 137 1.90 0.27 7.52
C PHE A 137 3.29 0.83 7.82
N LEU A 138 4.32 -0.01 7.79
CA LEU A 138 5.71 0.41 7.84
C LEU A 138 6.17 0.75 6.42
N GLY A 139 6.58 1.99 6.20
CA GLY A 139 6.95 2.53 4.90
C GLY A 139 5.77 2.89 3.99
N LEU A 140 6.05 3.66 2.94
CA LEU A 140 5.06 4.09 1.95
C LEU A 140 4.53 2.87 1.17
N PRO A 141 3.20 2.65 1.04
CA PRO A 141 2.65 1.57 0.22
C PRO A 141 3.08 1.66 -1.25
N CYS A 142 3.45 0.52 -1.89
CA CYS A 142 3.84 0.49 -3.31
C CYS A 142 2.77 1.08 -4.23
N PRO A 143 1.45 0.75 -4.07
CA PRO A 143 0.41 1.37 -4.88
C PRO A 143 0.33 2.89 -4.73
N ALA A 144 0.60 3.43 -3.52
CA ALA A 144 0.60 4.88 -3.30
C ALA A 144 1.79 5.58 -3.96
N ALA A 145 2.97 4.95 -3.95
CA ALA A 145 4.13 5.45 -4.68
C ALA A 145 3.89 5.44 -6.19
N ALA A 146 3.33 4.36 -6.73
CA ALA A 146 2.95 4.23 -8.13
C ALA A 146 1.89 5.26 -8.54
N ALA A 147 0.87 5.48 -7.69
CA ALA A 147 -0.14 6.50 -7.91
C ALA A 147 0.47 7.90 -7.97
N MET A 148 1.44 8.23 -7.10
CA MET A 148 2.13 9.52 -7.14
C MET A 148 2.86 9.73 -8.47
N VAL A 149 3.57 8.72 -8.99
CA VAL A 149 4.23 8.79 -10.30
C VAL A 149 3.21 8.99 -11.42
N ALA A 150 2.17 8.16 -11.46
CA ALA A 150 1.13 8.22 -12.50
C ALA A 150 0.39 9.56 -12.49
N THR A 151 -0.02 10.04 -11.31
CA THR A 151 -0.76 11.30 -11.18
C THR A 151 0.11 12.53 -11.47
N THR A 152 1.43 12.45 -11.26
CA THR A 152 2.37 13.49 -11.68
C THR A 152 2.37 13.65 -13.20
N VAL A 153 2.37 12.54 -13.95
CA VAL A 153 2.27 12.56 -15.42
C VAL A 153 0.92 13.14 -15.86
N LEU A 154 -0.19 12.75 -15.20
CA LEU A 154 -1.52 13.30 -15.48
C LEU A 154 -1.60 14.81 -15.24
N MET A 155 -1.00 15.28 -14.15
CA MET A 155 -0.95 16.70 -13.79
C MET A 155 -0.11 17.50 -14.79
N ALA A 156 1.05 16.97 -15.18
CA ALA A 156 1.91 17.61 -16.19
C ALA A 156 1.18 17.78 -17.52
N GLN A 157 0.46 16.76 -17.97
CA GLN A 157 -0.37 16.88 -19.18
C GLN A 157 -1.52 17.87 -19.05
N HIS A 158 -2.12 17.98 -17.86
CA HIS A 158 -3.13 19.01 -17.59
C HIS A 158 -2.56 20.42 -17.74
N LEU A 159 -1.28 20.61 -17.39
CA LEU A 159 -0.54 21.86 -17.55
C LEU A 159 0.01 22.07 -18.97
N GLY A 160 -0.36 21.21 -19.93
CA GLY A 160 0.10 21.32 -21.32
C GLY A 160 1.51 20.80 -21.57
N ILE A 161 2.14 20.14 -20.59
CA ILE A 161 3.47 19.55 -20.75
C ILE A 161 3.29 18.18 -21.41
N VAL A 162 3.42 18.13 -22.71
CA VAL A 162 3.29 16.91 -23.52
C VAL A 162 4.67 16.46 -23.97
N GLY A 163 5.02 15.20 -23.67
CA GLY A 163 6.28 14.58 -24.11
C GLY A 163 7.32 14.45 -23.00
N PRO A 164 8.51 13.97 -23.34
CA PRO A 164 9.57 13.77 -22.38
C PRO A 164 10.08 15.12 -21.85
N VAL A 165 10.11 15.22 -20.51
CA VAL A 165 10.56 16.44 -19.81
C VAL A 165 11.83 16.15 -19.02
N ARG A 166 12.73 17.12 -18.95
CA ARG A 166 13.93 17.04 -18.11
C ARG A 166 13.75 17.94 -16.89
N HIS A 167 12.95 17.46 -15.92
CA HIS A 167 12.75 18.19 -14.66
C HIS A 167 13.45 17.50 -13.50
N PHE A 168 14.34 18.22 -12.85
CA PHE A 168 15.06 17.72 -11.67
C PHE A 168 14.12 17.32 -10.52
N SER A 169 12.93 17.93 -10.46
CA SER A 169 11.88 17.57 -9.50
C SER A 169 11.42 16.12 -9.61
N VAL A 170 11.35 15.57 -10.84
CA VAL A 170 10.98 14.16 -11.07
C VAL A 170 12.04 13.23 -10.52
N LEU A 171 13.32 13.56 -10.74
CA LEU A 171 14.46 12.80 -10.21
C LEU A 171 14.41 12.76 -8.68
N ILE A 172 14.26 13.92 -8.04
CA ILE A 172 14.14 14.02 -6.58
C ILE A 172 12.93 13.21 -6.09
N MET A 173 11.79 13.35 -6.75
CA MET A 173 10.56 12.62 -6.38
C MET A 173 10.79 11.11 -6.37
N ILE A 174 11.42 10.53 -7.40
CA ILE A 174 11.68 9.09 -7.46
C ILE A 174 12.62 8.64 -6.34
N TYR A 175 13.70 9.38 -6.05
CA TYR A 175 14.58 9.07 -4.92
C TYR A 175 13.86 9.14 -3.57
N VAL A 176 13.03 10.17 -3.36
CA VAL A 176 12.24 10.33 -2.14
C VAL A 176 11.23 9.20 -1.97
N LEU A 177 10.49 8.84 -3.02
CA LEU A 177 9.53 7.72 -2.99
C LEU A 177 10.24 6.41 -2.66
N SER A 178 11.39 6.15 -3.30
CA SER A 178 12.22 4.95 -3.05
C SER A 178 12.65 4.87 -1.60
N PHE A 179 13.14 5.98 -1.04
CA PHE A 179 13.53 6.05 0.36
C PHE A 179 12.33 5.83 1.30
N LEU A 180 11.19 6.46 1.03
CA LEU A 180 9.98 6.33 1.86
C LEU A 180 9.42 4.91 1.87
N MET A 181 9.54 4.14 0.76
CA MET A 181 9.08 2.76 0.69
C MET A 181 9.84 1.84 1.65
N VAL A 182 11.15 2.01 1.82
CA VAL A 182 12.00 1.18 2.71
C VAL A 182 12.05 1.74 4.13
N SER A 183 11.68 3.00 4.33
CA SER A 183 11.72 3.66 5.63
C SER A 183 10.83 2.97 6.67
N SER A 184 11.17 3.15 7.95
CA SER A 184 10.35 2.70 9.08
C SER A 184 9.26 3.69 9.47
N VAL A 185 8.95 4.66 8.61
CA VAL A 185 7.89 5.65 8.81
C VAL A 185 6.54 4.95 8.85
N ARG A 186 5.72 5.27 9.86
CA ARG A 186 4.39 4.66 10.01
C ARG A 186 3.37 5.47 9.23
N TYR A 187 2.78 4.85 8.23
CA TYR A 187 1.66 5.42 7.49
C TYR A 187 0.33 4.98 8.09
N PRO A 188 -0.68 5.87 8.18
CA PRO A 188 -1.99 5.52 8.71
C PRO A 188 -2.67 4.51 7.78
N SER A 189 -3.19 3.43 8.38
CA SER A 189 -4.06 2.50 7.68
C SER A 189 -5.50 3.00 7.78
N PHE A 190 -6.17 3.24 6.66
CA PHE A 190 -7.59 3.64 6.63
C PHE A 190 -8.55 2.53 7.09
N LYS A 191 -8.03 1.36 7.47
CA LYS A 191 -8.83 0.18 7.85
C LYS A 191 -9.61 0.34 9.15
N ASP A 192 -9.18 1.20 10.07
CA ASP A 192 -9.75 1.37 11.42
C ASP A 192 -10.47 2.71 11.58
N SER A 193 -11.15 3.21 10.55
CA SER A 193 -11.92 4.46 10.71
C SER A 193 -13.22 4.23 11.51
N LYS A 194 -13.07 3.99 12.80
CA LYS A 194 -14.17 4.02 13.77
C LYS A 194 -14.98 5.33 13.70
N TRP A 195 -14.37 6.36 13.12
CA TRP A 195 -15.00 7.65 12.90
C TRP A 195 -16.08 7.59 11.80
N LEU A 196 -15.87 6.81 10.72
CA LEU A 196 -16.86 6.59 9.65
C LEU A 196 -18.13 5.88 10.18
N GLN A 197 -17.96 4.98 11.16
CA GLN A 197 -19.06 4.24 11.77
C GLN A 197 -19.86 5.07 12.78
N ARG A 198 -19.25 6.09 13.39
CA ARG A 198 -19.89 6.90 14.42
C ARG A 198 -20.80 8.02 13.89
N ARG A 199 -20.64 8.45 12.62
CA ARG A 199 -21.43 9.52 12.01
C ARG A 199 -21.76 9.21 10.55
N PRO A 200 -22.68 8.30 10.26
CA PRO A 200 -22.95 7.81 8.90
C PRO A 200 -23.39 8.92 7.94
N PHE A 201 -24.25 9.86 8.39
CA PHE A 201 -24.72 10.97 7.57
C PHE A 201 -23.58 11.93 7.16
N THR A 202 -22.77 12.37 8.12
CA THR A 202 -21.63 13.27 7.83
C THR A 202 -20.61 12.60 6.90
N SER A 203 -20.40 11.29 7.07
CA SER A 203 -19.51 10.51 6.20
C SER A 203 -20.06 10.39 4.78
N MET A 204 -21.38 10.23 4.62
CA MET A 204 -22.04 10.18 3.31
C MET A 204 -21.92 11.53 2.59
N VAL A 205 -22.19 12.64 3.27
CA VAL A 205 -22.03 13.98 2.70
C VAL A 205 -20.57 14.24 2.29
N GLY A 206 -19.62 13.89 3.17
CA GLY A 206 -18.19 14.00 2.85
C GLY A 206 -17.78 13.17 1.63
N PHE A 207 -18.32 11.96 1.47
CA PHE A 207 -18.09 11.12 0.31
C PHE A 207 -18.65 11.72 -0.98
N ILE A 208 -19.88 12.26 -0.93
CA ILE A 208 -20.50 12.94 -2.08
C ILE A 208 -19.70 14.16 -2.50
N LEU A 209 -19.25 14.99 -1.55
CA LEU A 209 -18.40 16.16 -1.84
C LEU A 209 -17.06 15.75 -2.43
N ALA A 210 -16.40 14.75 -1.87
CA ALA A 210 -15.14 14.21 -2.41
C ALA A 210 -15.32 13.66 -3.82
N PHE A 211 -16.44 12.97 -4.09
CA PHE A 211 -16.76 12.46 -5.41
C PHE A 211 -17.03 13.59 -6.41
N MET A 212 -17.75 14.65 -6.00
CA MET A 212 -17.97 15.83 -6.84
C MET A 212 -16.66 16.52 -7.22
N ILE A 213 -15.76 16.74 -6.25
CA ILE A 213 -14.45 17.35 -6.50
C ILE A 213 -13.63 16.48 -7.48
N LEU A 214 -13.66 15.16 -7.27
CA LEU A 214 -12.99 14.21 -8.17
C LEU A 214 -13.58 14.26 -9.59
N ALA A 215 -14.91 14.39 -9.73
CA ALA A 215 -15.58 14.43 -11.02
C ALA A 215 -15.29 15.70 -11.81
N ILE A 216 -15.11 16.85 -11.13
CA ILE A 216 -14.85 18.16 -11.78
C ILE A 216 -13.45 18.18 -12.44
N GLN A 217 -12.41 17.76 -11.69
CA GLN A 217 -11.02 17.78 -12.20
C GLN A 217 -10.23 16.55 -11.70
N PRO A 218 -10.47 15.37 -12.28
CA PRO A 218 -9.89 14.13 -11.77
C PRO A 218 -8.35 14.12 -11.77
N LYS A 219 -7.72 14.73 -12.78
CA LYS A 219 -6.25 14.77 -12.91
C LYS A 219 -5.59 15.55 -11.77
N VAL A 220 -6.15 16.71 -11.44
CA VAL A 220 -5.65 17.60 -10.38
C VAL A 220 -5.93 17.01 -8.99
N THR A 221 -7.16 16.52 -8.80
CA THR A 221 -7.58 15.94 -7.51
C THR A 221 -6.77 14.71 -7.15
N LEU A 222 -6.59 13.77 -8.09
CA LEU A 222 -5.79 12.56 -7.86
C LEU A 222 -4.33 12.89 -7.53
N PHE A 223 -3.76 13.90 -8.19
CA PHE A 223 -2.40 14.37 -7.87
C PHE A 223 -2.31 14.88 -6.43
N TRP A 224 -3.19 15.78 -6.02
CA TRP A 224 -3.15 16.33 -4.67
C TRP A 224 -3.45 15.29 -3.59
N VAL A 225 -4.38 14.37 -3.83
CA VAL A 225 -4.66 13.26 -2.91
C VAL A 225 -3.43 12.38 -2.71
N SER A 226 -2.76 11.99 -3.79
CA SER A 226 -1.54 11.18 -3.70
C SER A 226 -0.38 11.95 -3.05
N ALA A 227 -0.20 13.24 -3.38
CA ALA A 227 0.84 14.09 -2.81
C ALA A 227 0.64 14.29 -1.29
N ILE A 228 -0.57 14.60 -0.85
CA ILE A 228 -0.92 14.74 0.57
C ILE A 228 -0.66 13.41 1.30
N TYR A 229 -1.08 12.28 0.73
CA TYR A 229 -0.84 10.98 1.34
C TYR A 229 0.66 10.67 1.49
N VAL A 230 1.46 10.90 0.46
CA VAL A 230 2.92 10.73 0.52
C VAL A 230 3.54 11.65 1.57
N ALA A 231 3.09 12.91 1.66
CA ALA A 231 3.59 13.89 2.63
C ALA A 231 3.23 13.56 4.08
N THR A 232 2.15 12.78 4.34
CA THR A 232 1.78 12.40 5.72
C THR A 232 2.89 11.65 6.46
N GLY A 233 3.70 10.85 5.75
CA GLY A 233 4.80 10.09 6.35
C GLY A 233 5.89 10.99 6.94
N PRO A 234 6.56 11.84 6.15
CA PRO A 234 7.57 12.78 6.64
C PRO A 234 7.03 13.72 7.72
N VAL A 235 5.80 14.23 7.56
CA VAL A 235 5.15 15.11 8.53
C VAL A 235 4.96 14.41 9.88
N LEU A 236 4.46 13.18 9.89
CA LEU A 236 4.32 12.42 11.13
C LEU A 236 5.66 12.07 11.76
N LEU A 237 6.71 11.87 10.96
CA LEU A 237 8.06 11.65 11.46
C LEU A 237 8.60 12.89 12.16
N THR A 238 8.48 14.06 11.55
CA THR A 238 8.94 15.33 12.14
C THR A 238 8.19 15.66 13.42
N ILE A 239 6.86 15.52 13.43
CA ILE A 239 6.04 15.73 14.64
C ILE A 239 6.50 14.82 15.78
N ARG A 240 6.83 13.56 15.50
CA ARG A 240 7.32 12.63 16.54
C ARG A 240 8.71 12.97 17.06
N LEU A 241 9.59 13.47 16.20
CA LEU A 241 10.94 13.90 16.61
C LEU A 241 10.90 15.16 17.48
N PHE A 242 9.94 16.06 17.24
CA PHE A 242 9.76 17.30 17.99
C PHE A 242 8.79 17.18 19.18
N SER A 243 8.03 16.08 19.31
CA SER A 243 7.19 15.85 20.49
C SER A 243 8.05 15.31 21.61
N PRO A 244 8.17 16.03 22.76
CA PRO A 244 8.90 15.53 23.93
C PRO A 244 8.25 14.23 24.40
N ILE A 245 9.08 13.20 24.57
CA ILE A 245 8.70 11.90 25.13
C ILE A 245 8.12 12.15 26.53
N LYS A 246 6.79 12.21 26.67
CA LYS A 246 6.15 11.99 27.95
C LYS A 246 6.34 10.52 28.30
N SER A 247 7.48 10.21 28.95
CA SER A 247 7.69 8.94 29.59
C SER A 247 6.61 8.76 30.65
N LYS A 248 5.61 7.94 30.38
CA LYS A 248 4.79 7.34 31.44
C LYS A 248 5.72 6.36 32.16
N VAL A 249 6.48 6.88 33.13
CA VAL A 249 7.00 6.07 34.20
C VAL A 249 5.79 5.60 34.99
N SER A 250 5.28 4.41 34.68
CA SER A 250 4.37 3.71 35.58
C SER A 250 5.21 3.21 36.75
N THR A 251 5.26 4.01 37.76
CA THR A 251 5.72 3.60 39.07
C THR A 251 4.74 2.56 39.62
N THR A 252 4.97 1.31 39.26
CA THR A 252 4.34 0.19 39.97
C THR A 252 5.03 0.08 41.31
N THR A 253 4.58 0.85 42.28
CA THR A 253 4.87 0.67 43.70
C THR A 253 4.21 -0.65 44.11
N ARG A 254 4.93 -1.75 43.97
CA ARG A 254 4.61 -2.97 44.69
C ARG A 254 4.83 -2.70 46.19
N SER A 255 3.72 -2.52 46.88
CA SER A 255 3.70 -2.54 48.37
C SER A 255 4.06 -3.95 48.82
N PRO A 256 5.08 -4.11 49.67
CA PRO A 256 5.37 -5.38 50.33
C PRO A 256 4.52 -5.45 51.61
N LYS A 257 3.30 -5.98 51.56
CA LYS A 257 2.56 -6.36 52.74
C LYS A 257 1.96 -7.75 52.59
N ALA A 258 2.19 -8.55 53.62
CA ALA A 258 1.56 -9.83 53.98
C ALA A 258 2.20 -11.11 53.40
N VAL A 259 3.37 -11.44 53.89
CA VAL A 259 3.79 -12.84 54.12
C VAL A 259 4.22 -12.95 55.56
N VAL A 260 3.28 -12.97 56.48
CA VAL A 260 3.42 -13.53 57.85
C VAL A 260 2.03 -13.93 58.31
N SER A 261 1.88 -15.16 58.70
CA SER A 261 0.73 -15.84 59.32
C SER A 261 0.14 -16.95 58.41
N ASN A 262 0.68 -18.13 58.59
CA ASN A 262 0.01 -19.42 58.78
C ASN A 262 1.07 -20.52 58.88
N ARG A 263 1.74 -20.54 60.03
CA ARG A 263 2.45 -21.71 60.57
C ARG A 263 2.13 -21.80 62.06
N GLU A 264 0.97 -22.35 62.34
CA GLU A 264 0.56 -22.90 63.65
C GLU A 264 -0.86 -23.40 63.39
N ASP A 265 -1.00 -24.69 63.26
CA ASP A 265 -2.16 -25.54 63.51
C ASP A 265 -2.10 -26.78 62.59
N GLN A 266 -1.17 -27.67 62.98
CA GLN A 266 -1.27 -29.13 62.70
C GLN A 266 -0.28 -29.87 63.61
N LYS A 267 -0.56 -29.84 64.88
CA LYS A 267 -0.24 -30.92 65.83
C LYS A 267 -1.48 -31.13 66.64
N ASP A 268 -1.85 -32.37 66.67
CA ASP A 268 -2.83 -33.09 67.50
C ASP A 268 -3.99 -33.61 66.62
N GLU A 269 -3.85 -34.91 66.29
CA GLU A 269 -4.76 -36.02 66.51
C GLU A 269 -4.37 -37.23 65.65
N HIS A 270 -3.85 -38.22 66.43
CA HIS A 270 -3.81 -39.69 66.21
C HIS A 270 -3.27 -40.25 64.89
#